data_c2edb30a9c222074c7e2a41495e7ed19
#
_entry.id   c2edb30a9c222074c7e2a41495e7ed19
#
_cell.length_a   1.000
_cell.length_b   1.000
_cell.length_c   1.000
_cell.angle_alpha   90.00
_cell.angle_beta   90.00
_cell.angle_gamma   90.00
#
_symmetry.space_group_name_H-M   'P 1'
#
loop_
_entity.id
_entity.type
_entity.pdbx_description
1 polymer ?
#
loop_
_entity_poly.entity_id
_entity_poly.type
_entity_poly.pdbx_seq_one_letter_code
_entity_poly.pdbx_strand_id
1 'polypeptide(L)'
;MREITKTLTIPADGKSMEFRLTKLDAFSGASLLRILSRLPAGEDFLSFLTVLPDEDLRRLMTVCLEHCEVRLPAGWNPVMTRGEWTYPELKHDTAVCLKLTIEEVLWTLEGFFGAGASDSRPGTPDS
;
A
#
# COMPACT_ATOMS: atom_id res chain seq x y z
N MET A 1 9.21 20.08 -0.11
CA MET A 1 7.98 19.58 0.53
C MET A 1 7.79 18.11 0.20
N ARG A 2 7.36 17.35 1.16
CA ARG A 2 7.18 15.91 0.97
C ARG A 2 5.82 15.60 0.38
N GLU A 3 5.80 14.72 -0.62
CA GLU A 3 4.54 14.28 -1.19
C GLU A 3 3.84 13.31 -0.28
N ILE A 4 2.55 13.52 -0.07
CA ILE A 4 1.75 12.59 0.73
C ILE A 4 0.65 11.90 -0.08
N THR A 5 0.53 12.25 -1.36
CA THR A 5 -0.40 11.56 -2.25
C THR A 5 0.31 11.23 -3.55
N LYS A 6 -0.15 10.17 -4.19
CA LYS A 6 0.31 9.84 -5.53
C LYS A 6 -0.81 9.13 -6.28
N THR A 7 -0.80 9.27 -7.59
CA THR A 7 -1.82 8.71 -8.46
C THR A 7 -1.23 7.57 -9.27
N LEU A 8 -2.00 6.52 -9.48
CA LEU A 8 -1.58 5.44 -10.35
C LEU A 8 -2.78 4.88 -11.11
N THR A 9 -2.49 4.21 -12.22
CA THR A 9 -3.51 3.62 -13.07
C THR A 9 -3.34 2.11 -13.06
N ILE A 10 -4.43 1.40 -12.81
CA ILE A 10 -4.41 -0.06 -12.76
C ILE A 10 -5.42 -0.58 -13.76
N PRO A 11 -5.01 -1.46 -14.69
CA PRO A 11 -5.97 -2.08 -15.60
C PRO A 11 -6.84 -3.08 -14.85
N ALA A 12 -8.13 -3.03 -15.13
CA ALA A 12 -9.11 -3.93 -14.50
C ALA A 12 -10.23 -4.20 -15.48
N ASP A 13 -10.45 -5.48 -15.81
CA ASP A 13 -11.54 -5.92 -16.68
C ASP A 13 -11.61 -5.14 -17.99
N GLY A 14 -10.46 -4.97 -18.66
CA GLY A 14 -10.41 -4.28 -19.94
C GLY A 14 -10.50 -2.77 -19.84
N LYS A 15 -10.60 -2.24 -18.64
CA LYS A 15 -10.61 -0.80 -18.41
C LYS A 15 -9.42 -0.41 -17.59
N SER A 16 -9.07 0.86 -17.62
CA SER A 16 -8.06 1.41 -16.74
C SER A 16 -8.75 2.18 -15.63
N MET A 17 -8.39 1.88 -14.41
CA MET A 17 -8.94 2.59 -13.26
C MET A 17 -7.86 3.45 -12.65
N GLU A 18 -8.22 4.66 -12.29
CA GLU A 18 -7.29 5.60 -11.70
C GLU A 18 -7.49 5.64 -10.19
N PHE A 19 -6.39 5.51 -9.45
CA PHE A 19 -6.44 5.53 -7.99
C PHE A 19 -5.49 6.59 -7.45
N ARG A 20 -5.83 7.11 -6.30
CA ARG A 20 -4.97 8.04 -5.59
C ARG A 20 -4.68 7.45 -4.21
N LEU A 21 -3.39 7.31 -3.92
CA LEU A 21 -2.95 6.78 -2.65
C LEU A 21 -2.49 7.92 -1.75
N THR A 22 -2.88 7.87 -0.49
CA THR A 22 -2.40 8.80 0.52
C THR A 22 -1.42 8.07 1.40
N LYS A 23 -0.30 8.73 1.72
CA LYS A 23 0.71 8.11 2.55
C LYS A 23 0.13 7.76 3.92
N LEU A 24 0.53 6.62 4.46
CA LEU A 24 0.04 6.18 5.76
C LEU A 24 0.48 7.16 6.84
N ASP A 25 -0.42 7.39 7.80
CA ASP A 25 -0.04 8.18 8.97
C ASP A 25 0.94 7.38 9.83
N ALA A 26 1.55 8.06 10.80
CA ALA A 26 2.61 7.43 11.60
C ALA A 26 2.14 6.18 12.33
N PHE A 27 0.92 6.21 12.86
CA PHE A 27 0.43 5.05 13.62
C PHE A 27 0.09 3.88 12.70
N SER A 28 -0.52 4.15 11.56
CA SER A 28 -0.82 3.10 10.59
C SER A 28 0.47 2.53 10.00
N GLY A 29 1.44 3.40 9.73
CA GLY A 29 2.72 2.96 9.21
C GLY A 29 3.47 2.09 10.18
N ALA A 30 3.45 2.46 11.47
CA ALA A 30 4.10 1.66 12.50
C ALA A 30 3.44 0.29 12.65
N SER A 31 2.12 0.27 12.56
CA SER A 31 1.36 -0.99 12.62
C SER A 31 1.74 -1.90 11.46
N LEU A 32 1.87 -1.30 10.29
CA LEU A 32 2.29 -2.03 9.09
C LEU A 32 3.68 -2.62 9.27
N LEU A 33 4.60 -1.83 9.80
CA LEU A 33 5.98 -2.31 10.01
C LEU A 33 6.04 -3.49 10.96
N ARG A 34 5.16 -3.53 11.96
CA ARG A 34 5.13 -4.66 12.87
C ARG A 34 4.76 -5.95 12.16
N ILE A 35 3.83 -5.86 11.22
CA ILE A 35 3.45 -7.03 10.43
C ILE A 35 4.60 -7.41 9.50
N LEU A 36 5.22 -6.41 8.87
CA LEU A 36 6.29 -6.66 7.91
C LEU A 36 7.58 -7.15 8.58
N SER A 37 7.72 -6.92 9.88
CA SER A 37 8.92 -7.38 10.58
C SER A 37 9.03 -8.91 10.56
N ARG A 38 7.97 -9.59 10.20
CA ARG A 38 7.98 -11.05 10.07
C ARG A 38 8.45 -11.51 8.70
N LEU A 39 8.70 -10.57 7.78
CA LEU A 39 9.13 -10.91 6.43
C LEU A 39 10.55 -11.47 6.45
N PRO A 40 10.74 -12.73 6.02
CA PRO A 40 12.07 -13.31 5.99
C PRO A 40 12.95 -12.59 4.96
N ALA A 41 14.23 -12.52 5.26
CA ALA A 41 15.17 -11.90 4.33
C ALA A 41 15.21 -12.70 3.03
N GLY A 42 15.17 -11.99 1.92
CA GLY A 42 15.24 -12.63 0.61
C GLY A 42 13.91 -13.07 0.03
N GLU A 43 12.83 -12.96 0.80
CA GLU A 43 11.50 -13.30 0.30
C GLU A 43 10.87 -12.10 -0.40
N ASP A 44 10.14 -12.36 -1.47
CA ASP A 44 9.41 -11.27 -2.10
C ASP A 44 8.12 -11.01 -1.33
N PHE A 45 7.58 -9.80 -1.52
CA PHE A 45 6.43 -9.38 -0.75
C PHE A 45 5.18 -10.19 -1.05
N LEU A 46 4.99 -10.58 -2.30
CA LEU A 46 3.81 -11.34 -2.67
C LEU A 46 3.81 -12.71 -1.99
N SER A 47 4.96 -13.38 -1.97
CA SER A 47 5.09 -14.65 -1.27
C SER A 47 4.80 -14.49 0.22
N PHE A 48 5.28 -13.39 0.80
CA PHE A 48 5.02 -13.11 2.21
C PHE A 48 3.52 -12.99 2.48
N LEU A 49 2.78 -12.33 1.58
CA LEU A 49 1.34 -12.18 1.76
C LEU A 49 0.62 -13.52 1.78
N THR A 50 1.12 -14.50 1.04
CA THR A 50 0.45 -15.80 0.96
C THR A 50 0.60 -16.61 2.23
N VAL A 51 1.57 -16.28 3.09
CA VAL A 51 1.80 -17.03 4.33
C VAL A 51 1.36 -16.27 5.57
N LEU A 52 0.87 -15.05 5.43
CA LEU A 52 0.35 -14.29 6.56
C LEU A 52 -0.93 -14.94 7.09
N PRO A 53 -1.12 -14.96 8.41
CA PRO A 53 -2.43 -15.35 8.96
C PRO A 53 -3.52 -14.44 8.41
N ASP A 54 -4.71 -14.99 8.22
CA ASP A 54 -5.84 -14.23 7.67
C ASP A 54 -6.08 -12.92 8.39
N GLU A 55 -5.98 -12.94 9.70
CA GLU A 55 -6.22 -11.75 10.51
C GLU A 55 -5.22 -10.66 10.17
N ASP A 56 -3.95 -11.02 10.04
CA ASP A 56 -2.91 -10.05 9.72
C ASP A 56 -3.05 -9.53 8.30
N LEU A 57 -3.36 -10.44 7.36
CA LEU A 57 -3.55 -10.03 5.97
C LEU A 57 -4.73 -9.09 5.85
N ARG A 58 -5.83 -9.39 6.52
CA ARG A 58 -7.01 -8.55 6.47
C ARG A 58 -6.73 -7.17 7.06
N ARG A 59 -5.98 -7.13 8.16
CA ARG A 59 -5.62 -5.86 8.78
C ARG A 59 -4.73 -5.03 7.86
N LEU A 60 -3.75 -5.69 7.25
CA LEU A 60 -2.83 -5.03 6.33
C LEU A 60 -3.58 -4.42 5.15
N MET A 61 -4.44 -5.21 4.53
CA MET A 61 -5.20 -4.74 3.39
C MET A 61 -6.16 -3.62 3.77
N THR A 62 -6.82 -3.76 4.92
CA THR A 62 -7.77 -2.73 5.38
C THR A 62 -7.06 -1.39 5.57
N VAL A 63 -5.92 -1.40 6.25
CA VAL A 63 -5.17 -0.18 6.48
C VAL A 63 -4.77 0.47 5.16
N CYS A 64 -4.27 -0.33 4.23
CA CYS A 64 -3.82 0.21 2.95
C CYS A 64 -5.00 0.73 2.11
N LEU A 65 -6.07 -0.04 2.05
CA LEU A 65 -7.22 0.36 1.22
C LEU A 65 -7.94 1.57 1.77
N GLU A 66 -7.88 1.79 3.08
CA GLU A 66 -8.49 2.99 3.67
C GLU A 66 -7.74 4.26 3.27
N HIS A 67 -6.54 4.11 2.76
CA HIS A 67 -5.75 5.25 2.29
C HIS A 67 -5.75 5.37 0.77
N CYS A 68 -6.67 4.67 0.11
CA CYS A 68 -6.80 4.72 -1.33
C CYS A 68 -8.12 5.35 -1.72
N GLU A 69 -8.10 6.10 -2.81
CA GLU A 69 -9.30 6.67 -3.41
C GLU A 69 -9.37 6.24 -4.87
N VAL A 70 -10.59 6.13 -5.39
CA VAL A 70 -10.81 5.79 -6.79
C VAL A 70 -11.40 6.99 -7.51
N ARG A 71 -10.97 7.20 -8.75
CA ARG A 71 -11.50 8.29 -9.57
C ARG A 71 -12.81 7.86 -10.20
N LEU A 72 -13.87 8.58 -9.87
CA LEU A 72 -15.18 8.37 -10.45
C LEU A 72 -15.59 9.63 -11.20
N PRO A 73 -16.62 9.58 -12.04
CA PRO A 73 -17.03 10.78 -12.78
C PRO A 73 -17.30 11.98 -11.88
N ALA A 74 -17.78 11.77 -10.67
CA ALA A 74 -18.05 12.85 -9.74
C ALA A 74 -16.83 13.29 -8.95
N GLY A 75 -15.69 12.60 -9.08
CA GLY A 75 -14.48 12.96 -8.38
C GLY A 75 -13.85 11.78 -7.66
N TRP A 76 -12.98 12.06 -6.70
CA TRP A 76 -12.31 11.03 -5.93
C TRP A 76 -13.20 10.53 -4.80
N ASN A 77 -13.27 9.21 -4.66
CA ASN A 77 -14.05 8.59 -3.58
C ASN A 77 -13.20 7.58 -2.85
N PRO A 78 -13.32 7.47 -1.53
CA PRO A 78 -12.55 6.47 -0.80
C PRO A 78 -12.94 5.05 -1.23
N VAL A 79 -11.95 4.17 -1.25
CA VAL A 79 -12.19 2.77 -1.56
C VAL A 79 -12.82 2.10 -0.33
N MET A 80 -12.32 2.44 0.85
CA MET A 80 -12.79 1.84 2.10
C MET A 80 -12.75 2.87 3.20
N THR A 81 -13.75 2.83 4.10
CA THR A 81 -13.81 3.74 5.23
C THR A 81 -14.21 2.94 6.46
N ARG A 82 -13.37 3.02 7.50
CA ARG A 82 -13.61 2.33 8.77
C ARG A 82 -13.90 0.84 8.59
N GLY A 83 -13.13 0.20 7.71
CA GLY A 83 -13.26 -1.21 7.46
C GLY A 83 -14.43 -1.60 6.57
N GLU A 84 -15.19 -0.63 6.08
CA GLU A 84 -16.34 -0.88 5.22
C GLU A 84 -16.06 -0.44 3.79
N TRP A 85 -16.56 -1.20 2.83
CA TRP A 85 -16.37 -0.86 1.43
C TRP A 85 -17.19 0.37 1.07
N THR A 86 -16.50 1.44 0.72
CA THR A 86 -17.14 2.65 0.23
C THR A 86 -17.34 2.57 -1.28
N TYR A 87 -16.47 1.79 -1.94
CA TYR A 87 -16.61 1.52 -3.37
C TYR A 87 -16.77 0.01 -3.54
N PRO A 88 -18.01 -0.50 -3.49
CA PRO A 88 -18.24 -1.95 -3.43
C PRO A 88 -17.81 -2.74 -4.66
N GLU A 89 -17.61 -2.08 -5.80
CA GLU A 89 -17.19 -2.78 -7.01
C GLU A 89 -15.83 -3.46 -6.85
N LEU A 90 -14.99 -2.98 -5.94
CA LEU A 90 -13.70 -3.61 -5.71
C LEU A 90 -13.77 -4.77 -4.73
N LYS A 91 -14.91 -4.97 -4.11
CA LYS A 91 -15.05 -6.02 -3.10
C LYS A 91 -14.68 -7.40 -3.64
N HIS A 92 -14.92 -7.64 -4.90
CA HIS A 92 -14.64 -8.92 -5.52
C HIS A 92 -13.45 -8.89 -6.47
N ASP A 93 -12.67 -7.81 -6.45
CA ASP A 93 -11.51 -7.69 -7.33
C ASP A 93 -10.23 -7.84 -6.54
N THR A 94 -9.87 -9.09 -6.28
CA THR A 94 -8.70 -9.41 -5.48
C THR A 94 -7.41 -8.83 -6.07
N ALA A 95 -7.26 -8.92 -7.39
CA ALA A 95 -6.04 -8.47 -8.04
C ALA A 95 -5.81 -6.98 -7.84
N VAL A 96 -6.86 -6.17 -8.04
CA VAL A 96 -6.73 -4.72 -7.86
C VAL A 96 -6.47 -4.38 -6.40
N CYS A 97 -7.19 -5.04 -5.48
CA CYS A 97 -7.00 -4.77 -4.06
C CYS A 97 -5.60 -5.12 -3.59
N LEU A 98 -5.05 -6.24 -4.05
CA LEU A 98 -3.69 -6.62 -3.72
C LEU A 98 -2.69 -5.66 -4.34
N LYS A 99 -2.94 -5.22 -5.57
CA LYS A 99 -2.03 -4.28 -6.22
C LYS A 99 -1.97 -2.97 -5.44
N LEU A 100 -3.13 -2.46 -5.01
CA LEU A 100 -3.16 -1.23 -4.22
C LEU A 100 -2.42 -1.41 -2.90
N THR A 101 -2.62 -2.56 -2.26
CA THR A 101 -1.95 -2.86 -1.00
C THR A 101 -0.44 -2.89 -1.19
N ILE A 102 0.03 -3.57 -2.23
CA ILE A 102 1.45 -3.67 -2.50
C ILE A 102 2.05 -2.29 -2.79
N GLU A 103 1.37 -1.47 -3.59
CA GLU A 103 1.87 -0.14 -3.91
C GLU A 103 1.97 0.72 -2.65
N GLU A 104 0.97 0.64 -1.79
CA GLU A 104 0.98 1.42 -0.56
C GLU A 104 2.12 0.98 0.36
N VAL A 105 2.30 -0.33 0.51
CA VAL A 105 3.36 -0.88 1.35
C VAL A 105 4.74 -0.47 0.82
N LEU A 106 4.96 -0.65 -0.48
CA LEU A 106 6.25 -0.32 -1.07
C LEU A 106 6.55 1.17 -0.93
N TRP A 107 5.56 2.01 -1.10
CA TRP A 107 5.74 3.45 -0.94
C TRP A 107 6.10 3.79 0.51
N THR A 108 5.42 3.16 1.47
CA THR A 108 5.73 3.36 2.89
C THR A 108 7.15 2.93 3.21
N LEU A 109 7.55 1.76 2.73
CA LEU A 109 8.89 1.25 2.97
C LEU A 109 9.95 2.11 2.30
N GLU A 110 9.67 2.58 1.10
CA GLU A 110 10.60 3.46 0.39
C GLU A 110 10.85 4.73 1.19
N GLY A 111 9.78 5.32 1.73
CA GLY A 111 9.93 6.53 2.53
C GLY A 111 10.73 6.28 3.80
N PHE A 112 10.57 5.10 4.38
CA PHE A 112 11.25 4.75 5.62
C PHE A 112 12.71 4.37 5.39
N PHE A 113 12.95 3.41 4.50
CA PHE A 113 14.30 2.92 4.25
C PHE A 113 15.07 3.82 3.30
N GLY A 114 14.37 4.49 2.39
CA GLY A 114 15.01 5.39 1.46
C GLY A 114 15.68 6.55 2.16
N ALA A 115 15.02 7.10 3.18
CA ALA A 115 15.60 8.19 3.95
C ALA A 115 16.84 7.74 4.69
N GLY A 116 16.76 6.55 5.29
CA GLY A 116 17.91 5.99 5.99
C GLY A 116 19.03 5.64 5.03
N ALA A 117 18.68 5.06 3.89
CA ALA A 117 19.69 4.66 2.90
C ALA A 117 20.43 5.86 2.34
N SER A 118 19.73 6.96 2.10
CA SER A 118 20.40 8.13 1.54
C SER A 118 21.35 8.75 2.56
N ASP A 119 21.11 8.54 3.82
CA ASP A 119 22.01 9.03 4.84
C ASP A 119 23.26 8.18 4.96
N SER A 120 23.10 6.93 4.71
CA SER A 120 24.21 6.03 4.83
C SER A 120 25.10 5.99 3.62
N ARG A 121 25.09 6.34 2.48
CA ARG A 121 25.72 6.21 1.31
C ARG A 121 26.61 6.58 0.79
N PRO A 122 26.25 6.03 1.19
CA PRO A 122 26.87 6.00 0.77
C PRO A 122 27.43 5.75 0.44
N GLY A 123 27.36 5.58 0.69
CA GLY A 123 27.86 5.42 0.65
C GLY A 123 28.24 5.01 0.30
N THR A 124 28.04 4.95 0.50
CA THR A 124 28.49 4.66 0.41
C THR A 124 28.94 4.35 0.05
N PRO A 125 29.22 4.26 0.06
CA PRO A 125 29.67 3.98 -0.15
C PRO A 125 30.05 3.57 -0.38
N ASP A 126 29.91 3.45 -0.12
CA ASP A 126 30.17 3.32 -0.17
C ASP A 126 30.33 3.04 -0.44
N SER A 127 30.40 2.76 -0.35
CA SER A 127 30.41 2.78 -0.37
C SER A 127 30.61 2.63 -0.57
#